data_3c150b546f23765e282009bb750a9b63
#
_entry.id   3c150b546f23765e282009bb750a9b63
#
_cell.length_a   1.000
_cell.length_b   1.000
_cell.length_c   1.000
_cell.angle_alpha   90.00
_cell.angle_beta   90.00
_cell.angle_gamma   90.00
#
_symmetry.space_group_name_H-M   'P 1'
#
loop_
_entity.id
_entity.type
_entity.pdbx_description
1 polymer ?
#
loop_
_entity_poly.entity_id
_entity_poly.type
_entity_poly.pdbx_seq_one_letter_code
_entity_poly.pdbx_strand_id
1 'polypeptide(L)'
;LEENEPDFARTLRMNRPNWDVHIADMNKFDGRPFKGVDLLAGGLPCPPFSIAGKQLGDKDERNLFPAAIRLIDEIRPKAVMIENVRGFLSAVFEDYRRHLKEQLRKLGYHADWRLLNASDFGVPQLRPRVVIVALRSELVDAFAWPDVLPHNPPSVGETLRDLMAANGWAGAERWAERANDIGPTIVGGSKKHGGPDLGPTRARQAWASLGVEGRSLAEAAPEPEFCGMPRLTVRMVARLQ
;
A
#
# COMPACT_ATOMS: atom_id res chain seq x y z
N LEU A 1 -15.94 3.40 -7.07
CA LEU A 1 -14.78 3.65 -6.20
C LEU A 1 -14.92 5.03 -5.57
N GLU A 2 -14.62 5.15 -4.27
CA GLU A 2 -14.64 6.41 -3.53
C GLU A 2 -13.21 6.87 -3.23
N GLU A 3 -12.93 8.17 -3.42
CA GLU A 3 -11.65 8.81 -3.15
C GLU A 3 -11.89 10.28 -2.74
N ASN A 4 -11.27 10.74 -1.68
CA ASN A 4 -11.49 12.10 -1.18
C ASN A 4 -10.53 13.16 -1.76
N GLU A 5 -9.38 12.73 -2.33
CA GLU A 5 -8.40 13.63 -2.95
C GLU A 5 -8.68 13.79 -4.45
N PRO A 6 -9.03 15.00 -4.93
CA PRO A 6 -9.40 15.22 -6.33
C PRO A 6 -8.31 14.80 -7.34
N ASP A 7 -7.03 15.01 -7.01
CA ASP A 7 -5.91 14.63 -7.88
C ASP A 7 -5.77 13.11 -8.02
N PHE A 8 -6.04 12.36 -6.95
CA PHE A 8 -6.02 10.89 -7.01
C PHE A 8 -7.21 10.37 -7.79
N ALA A 9 -8.41 10.94 -7.58
CA ALA A 9 -9.59 10.61 -8.38
C ALA A 9 -9.38 10.89 -9.87
N ARG A 10 -8.70 12.02 -10.22
CA ARG A 10 -8.33 12.33 -11.60
C ARG A 10 -7.40 11.27 -12.19
N THR A 11 -6.36 10.86 -11.45
CA THR A 11 -5.42 9.82 -11.86
C THR A 11 -6.13 8.49 -12.10
N LEU A 12 -7.06 8.11 -11.22
CA LEU A 12 -7.86 6.90 -11.37
C LEU A 12 -8.71 6.94 -12.64
N ARG A 13 -9.42 8.04 -12.89
CA ARG A 13 -10.23 8.21 -14.12
C ARG A 13 -9.39 8.15 -15.39
N MET A 14 -8.20 8.73 -15.38
CA MET A 14 -7.27 8.65 -16.52
C MET A 14 -6.80 7.22 -16.80
N ASN A 15 -6.45 6.47 -15.76
CA ASN A 15 -5.92 5.11 -15.91
C ASN A 15 -7.01 4.04 -16.03
N ARG A 16 -8.22 4.34 -15.58
CA ARG A 16 -9.38 3.42 -15.55
C ARG A 16 -10.65 4.17 -15.96
N PRO A 17 -10.79 4.54 -17.25
CA PRO A 17 -11.89 5.40 -17.72
C PRO A 17 -13.28 4.77 -17.53
N ASN A 18 -13.35 3.44 -17.42
CA ASN A 18 -14.61 2.70 -17.19
C ASN A 18 -14.97 2.53 -15.71
N TRP A 19 -14.15 3.04 -14.79
CA TRP A 19 -14.47 2.97 -13.36
C TRP A 19 -15.37 4.13 -12.96
N ASP A 20 -16.40 3.82 -12.19
CA ASP A 20 -17.22 4.83 -11.53
C ASP A 20 -16.46 5.36 -10.29
N VAL A 21 -15.92 6.56 -10.40
CA VAL A 21 -15.07 7.19 -9.39
C VAL A 21 -15.80 8.39 -8.78
N HIS A 22 -16.18 8.27 -7.51
CA HIS A 22 -16.80 9.32 -6.72
C HIS A 22 -15.77 10.09 -5.88
N ILE A 23 -15.84 11.40 -5.86
CA ILE A 23 -15.08 12.25 -4.93
C ILE A 23 -15.96 12.47 -3.71
N ALA A 24 -15.66 11.79 -2.63
CA ALA A 24 -16.47 11.83 -1.42
C ALA A 24 -15.63 11.59 -0.15
N ASP A 25 -16.17 12.04 0.98
CA ASP A 25 -15.68 11.71 2.32
C ASP A 25 -16.38 10.44 2.81
N MET A 26 -15.63 9.41 3.12
CA MET A 26 -16.12 8.13 3.61
C MET A 26 -17.10 8.27 4.80
N ASN A 27 -16.91 9.28 5.66
CA ASN A 27 -17.81 9.54 6.77
C ASN A 27 -19.23 9.98 6.32
N LYS A 28 -19.35 10.54 5.12
CA LYS A 28 -20.59 11.09 4.57
C LYS A 28 -21.15 10.28 3.40
N PHE A 29 -20.35 9.33 2.89
CA PHE A 29 -20.74 8.52 1.74
C PHE A 29 -21.91 7.59 2.10
N ASP A 30 -22.94 7.56 1.24
CA ASP A 30 -24.09 6.67 1.34
C ASP A 30 -23.79 5.35 0.64
N GLY A 31 -23.66 4.27 1.41
CA GLY A 31 -23.39 2.93 0.88
C GLY A 31 -24.60 2.19 0.35
N ARG A 32 -25.82 2.63 0.68
CA ARG A 32 -27.06 1.89 0.36
C ARG A 32 -27.30 1.62 -1.12
N PRO A 33 -26.95 2.52 -2.07
CA PRO A 33 -27.05 2.24 -3.50
C PRO A 33 -26.18 1.06 -3.98
N PHE A 34 -25.18 0.67 -3.19
CA PHE A 34 -24.24 -0.42 -3.52
C PHE A 34 -24.54 -1.72 -2.77
N LYS A 35 -25.76 -1.84 -2.24
CA LYS A 35 -26.17 -3.01 -1.45
C LYS A 35 -25.99 -4.33 -2.21
N GLY A 36 -25.29 -5.28 -1.59
CA GLY A 36 -25.12 -6.63 -2.10
C GLY A 36 -23.98 -6.82 -3.09
N VAL A 37 -23.06 -5.86 -3.21
CA VAL A 37 -21.82 -6.07 -3.99
C VAL A 37 -21.03 -7.26 -3.45
N ASP A 38 -20.23 -7.88 -4.31
CA ASP A 38 -19.43 -9.04 -3.92
C ASP A 38 -18.32 -8.68 -2.94
N LEU A 39 -17.59 -7.58 -3.20
CA LEU A 39 -16.45 -7.16 -2.40
C LEU A 39 -16.50 -5.67 -2.07
N LEU A 40 -16.33 -5.36 -0.80
CA LEU A 40 -15.97 -4.02 -0.32
C LEU A 40 -14.49 -4.03 0.08
N ALA A 41 -13.65 -3.31 -0.66
CA ALA A 41 -12.22 -3.21 -0.37
C ALA A 41 -11.80 -1.78 -0.08
N GLY A 42 -10.83 -1.58 0.83
CA GLY A 42 -10.31 -0.26 1.14
C GLY A 42 -8.99 -0.26 1.90
N GLY A 43 -8.17 0.77 1.64
CA GLY A 43 -6.99 1.08 2.44
C GLY A 43 -7.32 2.23 3.41
N LEU A 44 -7.61 1.90 4.66
CA LEU A 44 -7.95 2.92 5.64
C LEU A 44 -6.72 3.71 6.10
N PRO A 45 -6.85 5.03 6.37
CA PRO A 45 -5.74 5.85 6.81
C PRO A 45 -5.00 5.26 8.02
N CYS A 46 -3.68 5.22 7.91
CA CYS A 46 -2.78 4.60 8.88
C CYS A 46 -2.42 5.44 10.12
N PRO A 47 -2.62 6.79 10.16
CA PRO A 47 -2.12 7.61 11.27
C PRO A 47 -2.52 7.12 12.67
N PRO A 48 -3.74 6.61 12.91
CA PRO A 48 -4.14 6.10 14.23
C PRO A 48 -3.26 4.94 14.73
N PHE A 49 -2.73 4.13 13.82
CA PHE A 49 -2.03 2.87 14.10
C PHE A 49 -0.55 2.90 13.70
N SER A 50 -0.07 4.02 13.13
CA SER A 50 1.32 4.13 12.69
C SER A 50 2.28 4.20 13.87
N ILE A 51 3.37 3.42 13.82
CA ILE A 51 4.48 3.47 14.80
C ILE A 51 5.15 4.86 14.82
N ALA A 52 5.13 5.58 13.71
CA ALA A 52 5.64 6.96 13.61
C ALA A 52 4.64 8.03 14.13
N GLY A 53 3.41 7.63 14.46
CA GLY A 53 2.34 8.49 14.97
C GLY A 53 2.20 8.43 16.49
N LYS A 54 1.18 9.13 17.00
CA LYS A 54 0.85 9.15 18.45
C LYS A 54 0.13 7.87 18.94
N GLN A 55 -0.15 6.93 18.06
CA GLN A 55 -0.84 5.65 18.34
C GLN A 55 -2.15 5.82 19.14
N LEU A 56 -2.96 6.81 18.80
CA LEU A 56 -4.19 7.15 19.51
C LEU A 56 -5.33 6.15 19.27
N GLY A 57 -5.23 5.30 18.23
CA GLY A 57 -6.22 4.27 17.90
C GLY A 57 -7.63 4.84 17.71
N ASP A 58 -8.56 4.41 18.55
CA ASP A 58 -9.96 4.83 18.55
C ASP A 58 -10.17 6.32 18.89
N LYS A 59 -9.23 6.95 19.59
CA LYS A 59 -9.25 8.38 19.97
C LYS A 59 -8.70 9.31 18.89
N ASP A 60 -8.24 8.77 17.77
CA ASP A 60 -7.74 9.56 16.64
C ASP A 60 -8.91 9.93 15.71
N GLU A 61 -9.12 11.22 15.49
CA GLU A 61 -10.18 11.73 14.59
C GLU A 61 -10.07 11.21 13.14
N ARG A 62 -8.88 10.72 12.75
CA ARG A 62 -8.62 10.13 11.46
C ARG A 62 -8.95 8.63 11.40
N ASN A 63 -9.49 8.06 12.48
CA ASN A 63 -9.89 6.66 12.51
C ASN A 63 -11.17 6.47 11.68
N LEU A 64 -11.04 5.85 10.51
CA LEU A 64 -12.16 5.57 9.61
C LEU A 64 -12.77 4.17 9.79
N PHE A 65 -12.33 3.36 10.75
CA PHE A 65 -12.98 2.06 10.99
C PHE A 65 -14.47 2.18 11.37
N PRO A 66 -14.92 3.17 12.18
CA PRO A 66 -16.34 3.35 12.43
C PRO A 66 -17.15 3.62 11.15
N ALA A 67 -16.60 4.43 10.22
CA ALA A 67 -17.22 4.66 8.93
C ALA A 67 -17.21 3.39 8.06
N ALA A 68 -16.14 2.60 8.10
CA ALA A 68 -16.08 1.31 7.41
C ALA A 68 -17.14 0.33 7.92
N ILE A 69 -17.32 0.21 9.24
CA ILE A 69 -18.36 -0.63 9.84
C ILE A 69 -19.77 -0.18 9.42
N ARG A 70 -20.04 1.13 9.41
CA ARG A 70 -21.29 1.68 8.92
C ARG A 70 -21.53 1.31 7.46
N LEU A 71 -20.53 1.49 6.60
CA LEU A 71 -20.63 1.13 5.18
C LEU A 71 -20.82 -0.37 4.97
N ILE A 72 -20.17 -1.22 5.76
CA ILE A 72 -20.39 -2.68 5.72
C ILE A 72 -21.85 -3.01 6.07
N ASP A 73 -22.43 -2.33 7.05
CA ASP A 73 -23.84 -2.51 7.43
C ASP A 73 -24.81 -2.05 6.34
N GLU A 74 -24.55 -0.90 5.72
CA GLU A 74 -25.37 -0.35 4.63
C GLU A 74 -25.26 -1.19 3.34
N ILE A 75 -24.05 -1.54 2.95
CA ILE A 75 -23.74 -2.22 1.67
C ILE A 75 -24.03 -3.73 1.76
N ARG A 76 -23.78 -4.35 2.91
CA ARG A 76 -23.92 -5.81 3.09
C ARG A 76 -23.16 -6.61 2.03
N PRO A 77 -21.86 -6.36 1.79
CA PRO A 77 -21.08 -7.09 0.80
C PRO A 77 -20.97 -8.57 1.15
N LYS A 78 -20.59 -9.42 0.19
CA LYS A 78 -20.27 -10.84 0.48
C LYS A 78 -18.94 -10.98 1.22
N ALA A 79 -17.97 -10.16 0.84
CA ALA A 79 -16.64 -10.10 1.44
C ALA A 79 -16.19 -8.66 1.69
N VAL A 80 -15.36 -8.47 2.71
CA VAL A 80 -14.69 -7.21 3.03
C VAL A 80 -13.19 -7.45 3.04
N MET A 81 -12.40 -6.55 2.45
CA MET A 81 -10.94 -6.55 2.52
C MET A 81 -10.44 -5.17 2.92
N ILE A 82 -9.76 -5.06 4.04
CA ILE A 82 -9.21 -3.80 4.54
C ILE A 82 -7.68 -3.94 4.68
N GLU A 83 -6.95 -3.02 4.06
CA GLU A 83 -5.50 -2.92 4.23
C GLU A 83 -5.16 -1.91 5.32
N ASN A 84 -4.14 -2.24 6.12
CA ASN A 84 -3.58 -1.33 7.12
C ASN A 84 -2.09 -1.60 7.34
N VAL A 85 -1.43 -0.75 8.13
CA VAL A 85 -0.01 -0.89 8.46
C VAL A 85 0.23 -1.92 9.56
N ARG A 86 1.46 -2.46 9.62
CA ARG A 86 1.91 -3.41 10.65
C ARG A 86 1.59 -2.95 12.08
N GLY A 87 1.62 -1.63 12.35
CA GLY A 87 1.35 -1.07 13.66
C GLY A 87 -0.04 -1.40 14.21
N PHE A 88 -1.02 -1.71 13.34
CA PHE A 88 -2.34 -2.21 13.74
C PHE A 88 -2.27 -3.48 14.60
N LEU A 89 -1.22 -4.30 14.46
CA LEU A 89 -1.00 -5.51 15.26
C LEU A 89 -0.28 -5.26 16.60
N SER A 90 0.11 -4.02 16.90
CA SER A 90 0.73 -3.70 18.20
C SER A 90 -0.18 -4.12 19.37
N ALA A 91 0.44 -4.58 20.45
CA ALA A 91 -0.28 -5.02 21.66
C ALA A 91 -1.22 -3.95 22.23
N VAL A 92 -0.83 -2.67 22.10
CA VAL A 92 -1.66 -1.53 22.57
C VAL A 92 -3.04 -1.47 21.89
N PHE A 93 -3.21 -2.08 20.71
CA PHE A 93 -4.48 -2.12 19.96
C PHE A 93 -5.21 -3.47 20.07
N GLU A 94 -4.85 -4.34 20.99
CA GLU A 94 -5.50 -5.65 21.14
C GLU A 94 -6.98 -5.54 21.44
N ASP A 95 -7.35 -4.70 22.39
CA ASP A 95 -8.75 -4.46 22.75
C ASP A 95 -9.54 -3.85 21.59
N TYR A 96 -8.91 -2.94 20.84
CA TYR A 96 -9.49 -2.35 19.65
C TYR A 96 -9.79 -3.40 18.58
N ARG A 97 -8.84 -4.29 18.29
CA ARG A 97 -9.03 -5.38 17.32
C ARG A 97 -10.12 -6.34 17.77
N ARG A 98 -10.19 -6.66 19.07
CA ARG A 98 -11.25 -7.51 19.63
C ARG A 98 -12.62 -6.87 19.43
N HIS A 99 -12.73 -5.58 19.72
CA HIS A 99 -13.97 -4.83 19.51
C HIS A 99 -14.38 -4.79 18.03
N LEU A 100 -13.45 -4.53 17.12
CA LEU A 100 -13.69 -4.55 15.67
C LEU A 100 -14.20 -5.92 15.21
N LYS A 101 -13.58 -7.01 15.66
CA LYS A 101 -14.00 -8.38 15.34
C LYS A 101 -15.42 -8.66 15.84
N GLU A 102 -15.76 -8.19 17.03
CA GLU A 102 -17.10 -8.33 17.59
C GLU A 102 -18.15 -7.53 16.83
N GLN A 103 -17.83 -6.30 16.37
CA GLN A 103 -18.73 -5.51 15.53
C GLN A 103 -19.00 -6.23 14.20
N LEU A 104 -17.98 -6.76 13.53
CA LEU A 104 -18.12 -7.51 12.29
C LEU A 104 -18.93 -8.79 12.51
N ARG A 105 -18.71 -9.51 13.62
CA ARG A 105 -19.50 -10.70 13.99
C ARG A 105 -20.98 -10.37 14.17
N LYS A 106 -21.31 -9.25 14.80
CA LYS A 106 -22.72 -8.80 14.96
C LYS A 106 -23.39 -8.51 13.62
N LEU A 107 -22.63 -8.10 12.62
CA LEU A 107 -23.11 -7.88 11.25
C LEU A 107 -23.18 -9.17 10.41
N GLY A 108 -22.79 -10.33 10.97
CA GLY A 108 -22.81 -11.63 10.31
C GLY A 108 -21.54 -11.98 9.53
N TYR A 109 -20.41 -11.35 9.88
CA TYR A 109 -19.11 -11.61 9.23
C TYR A 109 -18.14 -12.32 10.18
N HIS A 110 -17.39 -13.27 9.64
CA HIS A 110 -16.22 -13.85 10.25
C HIS A 110 -14.99 -13.09 9.77
N ALA A 111 -14.28 -12.45 10.71
CA ALA A 111 -13.09 -11.65 10.39
C ALA A 111 -11.82 -12.35 10.84
N ASP A 112 -10.83 -12.35 9.96
CA ASP A 112 -9.46 -12.77 10.24
C ASP A 112 -8.48 -11.75 9.64
N TRP A 113 -7.23 -11.74 10.09
CA TRP A 113 -6.18 -10.86 9.55
C TRP A 113 -4.82 -11.51 9.57
N ARG A 114 -4.03 -11.21 8.56
CA ARG A 114 -2.63 -11.61 8.48
C ARG A 114 -1.72 -10.43 8.18
N LEU A 115 -0.50 -10.52 8.70
CA LEU A 115 0.60 -9.69 8.24
C LEU A 115 1.18 -10.34 6.99
N LEU A 116 1.05 -9.68 5.85
CA LEU A 116 1.63 -10.11 4.59
C LEU A 116 2.76 -9.14 4.22
N ASN A 117 3.81 -9.65 3.64
CA ASN A 117 4.89 -8.82 3.11
C ASN A 117 4.90 -8.97 1.59
N ALA A 118 4.92 -7.86 0.85
CA ALA A 118 4.86 -7.90 -0.61
C ALA A 118 5.99 -8.73 -1.24
N SER A 119 7.17 -8.76 -0.61
CA SER A 119 8.28 -9.59 -1.07
C SER A 119 7.98 -11.09 -1.06
N ASP A 120 7.12 -11.55 -0.16
CA ASP A 120 6.74 -12.96 -0.06
C ASP A 120 5.86 -13.40 -1.23
N PHE A 121 5.39 -12.44 -2.04
CA PHE A 121 4.53 -12.61 -3.21
C PHE A 121 5.19 -12.09 -4.50
N GLY A 122 6.52 -12.05 -4.55
CA GLY A 122 7.29 -11.74 -5.76
C GLY A 122 7.50 -10.25 -6.05
N VAL A 123 7.07 -9.35 -5.17
CA VAL A 123 7.31 -7.91 -5.32
C VAL A 123 8.68 -7.55 -4.74
N PRO A 124 9.58 -6.86 -5.48
CA PRO A 124 10.93 -6.52 -5.01
C PRO A 124 10.91 -5.39 -3.97
N GLN A 125 10.02 -5.47 -2.98
CA GLN A 125 9.81 -4.44 -1.97
C GLN A 125 9.49 -5.03 -0.59
N LEU A 126 10.21 -4.63 0.43
CA LEU A 126 9.87 -4.89 1.83
C LEU A 126 8.68 -4.02 2.24
N ARG A 127 7.48 -4.52 2.01
CA ARG A 127 6.22 -3.81 2.28
C ARG A 127 5.28 -4.67 3.13
N PRO A 128 5.50 -4.73 4.45
CA PRO A 128 4.59 -5.43 5.35
C PRO A 128 3.27 -4.68 5.48
N ARG A 129 2.16 -5.41 5.27
CA ARG A 129 0.79 -4.90 5.40
C ARG A 129 -0.09 -5.88 6.14
N VAL A 130 -0.92 -5.36 7.03
CA VAL A 130 -1.99 -6.14 7.61
C VAL A 130 -3.15 -6.13 6.64
N VAL A 131 -3.58 -7.29 6.23
CA VAL A 131 -4.80 -7.48 5.45
C VAL A 131 -5.85 -8.09 6.38
N ILE A 132 -6.97 -7.41 6.51
CA ILE A 132 -8.15 -7.85 7.25
C ILE A 132 -9.14 -8.36 6.22
N VAL A 133 -9.56 -9.61 6.36
CA VAL A 133 -10.62 -10.21 5.53
C VAL A 133 -11.79 -10.53 6.43
N ALA A 134 -12.99 -10.06 6.04
CA ALA A 134 -14.22 -10.44 6.72
C ALA A 134 -15.21 -11.01 5.71
N LEU A 135 -15.69 -12.21 5.96
CA LEU A 135 -16.52 -12.99 5.06
C LEU A 135 -17.86 -13.30 5.71
N ARG A 136 -18.93 -13.34 4.94
CA ARG A 136 -20.17 -13.93 5.40
C ARG A 136 -19.98 -15.40 5.72
N SER A 137 -20.76 -15.92 6.68
CA SER A 137 -20.59 -17.27 7.21
C SER A 137 -20.55 -18.35 6.14
N GLU A 138 -21.36 -18.20 5.09
CA GLU A 138 -21.44 -19.15 3.97
C GLU A 138 -20.21 -19.18 3.06
N LEU A 139 -19.30 -18.22 3.19
CA LEU A 139 -18.10 -18.11 2.37
C LEU A 139 -16.80 -18.47 3.11
N VAL A 140 -16.87 -18.70 4.42
CA VAL A 140 -15.68 -18.91 5.25
C VAL A 140 -14.87 -20.13 4.81
N ASP A 141 -15.57 -21.24 4.54
CA ASP A 141 -14.93 -22.51 4.15
C ASP A 141 -14.34 -22.48 2.74
N ALA A 142 -14.75 -21.52 1.91
CA ALA A 142 -14.25 -21.34 0.55
C ALA A 142 -13.01 -20.43 0.50
N PHE A 143 -12.61 -19.80 1.60
CA PHE A 143 -11.49 -18.89 1.65
C PHE A 143 -10.24 -19.53 2.25
N ALA A 144 -9.13 -19.36 1.57
CA ALA A 144 -7.81 -19.66 2.10
C ALA A 144 -6.88 -18.45 1.90
N TRP A 145 -6.02 -18.21 2.88
CA TRP A 145 -4.95 -17.24 2.69
C TRP A 145 -3.96 -17.76 1.64
N PRO A 146 -3.43 -16.87 0.77
CA PRO A 146 -2.46 -17.28 -0.21
C PRO A 146 -1.18 -17.80 0.46
N ASP A 147 -0.58 -18.82 -0.15
CA ASP A 147 0.72 -19.31 0.24
C ASP A 147 1.83 -18.36 -0.22
N VAL A 148 2.90 -18.29 0.56
CA VAL A 148 4.13 -17.57 0.19
C VAL A 148 4.76 -18.26 -1.03
N LEU A 149 5.27 -17.47 -1.97
CA LEU A 149 5.96 -18.03 -3.14
C LEU A 149 7.23 -18.79 -2.72
N PRO A 150 7.54 -19.92 -3.36
CA PRO A 150 8.65 -20.79 -2.97
C PRO A 150 10.03 -20.22 -3.33
N HIS A 151 10.11 -19.07 -3.95
CA HIS A 151 11.35 -18.43 -4.40
C HIS A 151 11.39 -16.96 -3.97
N ASN A 152 12.59 -16.43 -3.81
CA ASN A 152 12.79 -15.03 -3.49
C ASN A 152 12.29 -14.13 -4.64
N PRO A 153 11.78 -12.93 -4.32
CA PRO A 153 11.47 -11.94 -5.34
C PRO A 153 12.77 -11.50 -6.06
N PRO A 154 12.64 -10.97 -7.28
CA PRO A 154 13.81 -10.38 -7.95
C PRO A 154 14.35 -9.21 -7.13
N SER A 155 15.64 -8.93 -7.26
CA SER A 155 16.28 -7.76 -6.66
C SER A 155 15.83 -6.46 -7.35
N VAL A 156 16.10 -5.32 -6.73
CA VAL A 156 15.90 -3.99 -7.34
C VAL A 156 16.73 -3.88 -8.62
N GLY A 157 17.96 -4.38 -8.60
CA GLY A 157 18.86 -4.38 -9.76
C GLY A 157 18.32 -5.19 -10.92
N GLU A 158 17.90 -6.44 -10.68
CA GLU A 158 17.28 -7.29 -11.71
C GLU A 158 16.01 -6.65 -12.28
N THR A 159 15.19 -6.06 -11.42
CA THR A 159 13.91 -5.45 -11.81
C THR A 159 14.07 -4.21 -12.67
N LEU A 160 15.11 -3.39 -12.42
CA LEU A 160 15.24 -2.06 -13.02
C LEU A 160 16.40 -1.91 -14.01
N ARG A 161 17.23 -2.93 -14.22
CA ARG A 161 18.42 -2.88 -15.08
C ARG A 161 18.13 -2.29 -16.45
N ASP A 162 17.12 -2.79 -17.13
CA ASP A 162 16.73 -2.32 -18.49
C ASP A 162 16.28 -0.86 -18.48
N LEU A 163 15.53 -0.45 -17.45
CA LEU A 163 15.09 0.95 -17.32
C LEU A 163 16.24 1.90 -16.95
N MET A 164 17.23 1.44 -16.17
CA MET A 164 18.43 2.21 -15.88
C MET A 164 19.33 2.36 -17.10
N ALA A 165 19.39 1.35 -17.97
CA ALA A 165 20.16 1.37 -19.19
C ALA A 165 19.47 2.10 -20.38
N ALA A 166 18.23 2.57 -20.20
CA ALA A 166 17.38 3.02 -21.31
C ALA A 166 17.97 4.16 -22.17
N ASN A 167 18.79 5.03 -21.56
CA ASN A 167 19.49 6.11 -22.25
C ASN A 167 20.98 5.80 -22.54
N GLY A 168 21.39 4.53 -22.42
CA GLY A 168 22.75 4.11 -22.73
C GLY A 168 23.76 4.32 -21.62
N TRP A 169 23.32 4.46 -20.35
CA TRP A 169 24.24 4.62 -19.22
C TRP A 169 25.12 3.39 -19.03
N ALA A 170 26.45 3.57 -19.24
CA ALA A 170 27.43 2.50 -19.12
C ALA A 170 27.56 1.91 -17.69
N GLY A 171 27.11 2.66 -16.67
CA GLY A 171 27.13 2.22 -15.28
C GLY A 171 25.98 1.27 -14.87
N ALA A 172 25.00 1.03 -15.75
CA ALA A 172 23.75 0.33 -15.40
C ALA A 172 23.98 -1.12 -14.92
N GLU A 173 24.87 -1.88 -15.56
CA GLU A 173 25.16 -3.27 -15.16
C GLU A 173 25.81 -3.31 -13.77
N ARG A 174 26.84 -2.52 -13.54
CA ARG A 174 27.52 -2.44 -12.24
C ARG A 174 26.59 -1.94 -11.14
N TRP A 175 25.69 -1.02 -11.48
CA TRP A 175 24.65 -0.56 -10.55
C TRP A 175 23.69 -1.70 -10.21
N ALA A 176 23.23 -2.46 -11.19
CA ALA A 176 22.30 -3.59 -10.97
C ALA A 176 22.93 -4.67 -10.06
N GLU A 177 24.22 -4.98 -10.26
CA GLU A 177 24.96 -5.89 -9.36
C GLU A 177 25.03 -5.37 -7.92
N ARG A 178 25.18 -4.07 -7.73
CA ARG A 178 25.16 -3.43 -6.40
C ARG A 178 23.77 -3.43 -5.78
N ALA A 179 22.73 -3.19 -6.59
CA ALA A 179 21.33 -3.14 -6.15
C ALA A 179 20.72 -4.55 -5.99
N ASN A 180 21.56 -5.56 -5.66
CA ASN A 180 21.19 -6.97 -5.56
C ASN A 180 20.50 -7.29 -4.21
N ASP A 181 19.45 -6.55 -3.86
CA ASP A 181 18.61 -6.80 -2.68
C ASP A 181 17.21 -6.23 -2.91
N ILE A 182 16.30 -6.49 -1.98
CA ILE A 182 14.92 -6.04 -2.00
C ILE A 182 14.85 -4.57 -1.56
N GLY A 183 14.09 -3.76 -2.28
CA GLY A 183 13.91 -2.34 -1.95
C GLY A 183 13.13 -2.13 -0.64
N PRO A 184 13.40 -1.06 0.12
CA PRO A 184 12.57 -0.69 1.26
C PRO A 184 11.18 -0.25 0.80
N THR A 185 10.22 -0.21 1.74
CA THR A 185 8.86 0.27 1.45
C THR A 185 8.89 1.62 0.74
N ILE A 186 8.31 1.70 -0.44
CA ILE A 186 8.06 2.96 -1.13
C ILE A 186 6.87 3.63 -0.44
N VAL A 187 7.14 4.79 0.12
CA VAL A 187 6.13 5.69 0.68
C VAL A 187 6.03 6.89 -0.25
N GLY A 188 4.84 7.32 -0.59
CA GLY A 188 4.64 8.50 -1.43
C GLY A 188 5.30 9.74 -0.83
N GLY A 189 5.72 10.66 -1.66
CA GLY A 189 6.27 11.94 -1.23
C GLY A 189 5.27 12.73 -0.40
N SER A 190 5.76 13.47 0.60
CA SER A 190 4.92 14.29 1.47
C SER A 190 4.75 15.68 0.88
N LYS A 191 3.51 16.17 0.79
CA LYS A 191 3.21 17.60 0.48
C LYS A 191 3.98 18.57 1.40
N LYS A 192 4.35 18.13 2.62
CA LYS A 192 5.10 18.91 3.62
C LYS A 192 6.61 18.96 3.36
N HIS A 193 7.17 18.06 2.55
CA HIS A 193 8.60 17.87 2.37
C HIS A 193 9.08 18.07 0.93
N GLY A 194 8.31 18.76 0.10
CA GLY A 194 8.79 19.29 -1.18
C GLY A 194 8.69 18.37 -2.38
N GLY A 195 7.81 17.39 -2.36
CA GLY A 195 7.49 16.62 -3.58
C GLY A 195 7.82 15.12 -3.53
N PRO A 196 7.87 14.46 -4.69
CA PRO A 196 8.08 13.02 -4.77
C PRO A 196 9.52 12.65 -4.38
N ASP A 197 9.66 11.88 -3.30
CA ASP A 197 10.92 11.29 -2.84
C ASP A 197 10.70 9.82 -2.45
N LEU A 198 11.75 9.12 -2.04
CA LEU A 198 11.69 7.72 -1.61
C LEU A 198 11.50 7.56 -0.09
N GLY A 199 11.00 8.59 0.58
CA GLY A 199 10.59 8.53 1.97
C GLY A 199 11.55 9.21 2.97
N PRO A 200 11.35 8.96 4.27
CA PRO A 200 12.12 9.59 5.34
C PRO A 200 13.60 9.17 5.32
N THR A 201 14.43 9.86 6.10
CA THR A 201 15.89 9.67 6.13
C THR A 201 16.32 8.20 6.21
N ARG A 202 15.68 7.40 7.04
CA ARG A 202 15.99 5.96 7.16
C ARG A 202 15.74 5.19 5.85
N ALA A 203 14.62 5.48 5.17
CA ALA A 203 14.32 4.86 3.89
C ALA A 203 15.33 5.30 2.82
N ARG A 204 15.67 6.60 2.76
CA ARG A 204 16.69 7.13 1.84
C ARG A 204 18.06 6.53 2.07
N GLN A 205 18.46 6.26 3.32
CA GLN A 205 19.71 5.54 3.62
C GLN A 205 19.69 4.10 3.11
N ALA A 206 18.56 3.40 3.27
CA ALA A 206 18.40 2.05 2.72
C ALA A 206 18.41 2.07 1.18
N TRP A 207 17.83 3.08 0.51
CA TRP A 207 17.97 3.26 -0.93
C TRP A 207 19.40 3.58 -1.34
N ALA A 208 20.14 4.37 -0.56
CA ALA A 208 21.54 4.68 -0.85
C ALA A 208 22.45 3.44 -0.77
N SER A 209 22.17 2.47 0.11
CA SER A 209 22.91 1.19 0.13
C SER A 209 22.71 0.38 -1.15
N LEU A 210 21.54 0.52 -1.81
CA LEU A 210 21.25 -0.03 -3.13
C LEU A 210 21.78 0.85 -4.29
N GLY A 211 22.56 1.89 -3.99
CA GLY A 211 23.10 2.78 -5.00
C GLY A 211 22.06 3.72 -5.62
N VAL A 212 21.00 4.10 -4.90
CA VAL A 212 19.93 4.97 -5.36
C VAL A 212 19.90 6.26 -4.53
N GLU A 213 19.91 7.42 -5.19
CA GLU A 213 19.67 8.72 -4.56
C GLU A 213 18.16 8.91 -4.34
N GLY A 214 17.74 8.92 -3.07
CA GLY A 214 16.33 8.87 -2.69
C GLY A 214 15.67 10.22 -2.36
N ARG A 215 16.35 11.38 -2.53
CA ARG A 215 15.80 12.69 -2.16
C ARG A 215 14.76 13.22 -3.12
N SER A 216 14.77 12.75 -4.37
CA SER A 216 13.80 13.13 -5.39
C SER A 216 13.74 12.06 -6.47
N LEU A 217 12.74 12.15 -7.34
CA LEU A 217 12.66 11.32 -8.56
C LEU A 217 13.30 12.07 -9.74
N ALA A 218 13.72 11.30 -10.74
CA ALA A 218 14.19 11.82 -12.02
C ALA A 218 13.06 11.78 -13.05
N GLU A 219 13.14 12.63 -14.06
CA GLU A 219 12.21 12.60 -15.21
C GLU A 219 12.57 11.51 -16.21
N ALA A 220 13.87 11.22 -16.39
CA ALA A 220 14.40 10.26 -17.32
C ALA A 220 15.48 9.36 -16.69
N ALA A 221 15.80 8.25 -17.35
CA ALA A 221 16.93 7.39 -17.01
C ALA A 221 18.26 8.16 -17.09
N PRO A 222 19.33 7.68 -16.42
CA PRO A 222 20.65 8.31 -16.51
C PRO A 222 21.16 8.34 -17.94
N GLU A 223 21.81 9.47 -18.31
CA GLU A 223 22.48 9.66 -19.58
C GLU A 223 23.81 8.86 -19.66
N PRO A 224 24.39 8.61 -20.85
CA PRO A 224 25.61 7.81 -21.02
C PRO A 224 26.77 8.23 -20.13
N GLU A 225 26.98 9.52 -19.98
CA GLU A 225 28.09 10.14 -19.21
C GLU A 225 27.77 10.31 -17.70
N PHE A 226 26.61 9.81 -17.24
CA PHE A 226 26.19 10.02 -15.85
C PHE A 226 27.18 9.41 -14.85
N CYS A 227 27.58 10.23 -13.87
CA CYS A 227 28.44 9.83 -12.76
C CYS A 227 27.69 9.99 -11.42
N GLY A 228 27.79 9.02 -10.53
CA GLY A 228 27.21 9.07 -9.18
C GLY A 228 26.09 8.07 -8.95
N MET A 229 25.23 8.35 -7.96
CA MET A 229 24.04 7.52 -7.66
C MET A 229 22.84 8.00 -8.47
N PRO A 230 22.24 7.14 -9.30
CA PRO A 230 21.06 7.50 -10.07
C PRO A 230 19.83 7.68 -9.16
N ARG A 231 18.91 8.52 -9.63
CA ARG A 231 17.56 8.63 -9.08
C ARG A 231 16.61 7.72 -9.85
N LEU A 232 15.59 7.21 -9.18
CA LEU A 232 14.52 6.47 -9.85
C LEU A 232 13.58 7.44 -10.58
N THR A 233 13.06 7.00 -11.72
CA THR A 233 11.95 7.66 -12.39
C THR A 233 10.62 7.17 -11.84
N VAL A 234 9.51 7.88 -12.12
CA VAL A 234 8.15 7.43 -11.78
C VAL A 234 7.87 6.02 -12.35
N ARG A 235 8.34 5.74 -13.58
CA ARG A 235 8.19 4.42 -14.23
C ARG A 235 8.95 3.32 -13.48
N MET A 236 10.15 3.61 -12.98
CA MET A 236 10.93 2.67 -12.18
C MET A 236 10.25 2.39 -10.83
N VAL A 237 9.76 3.45 -10.16
CA VAL A 237 9.00 3.31 -8.90
C VAL A 237 7.74 2.47 -9.11
N ALA A 238 7.01 2.69 -10.21
CA ALA A 238 5.83 1.90 -10.53
C ALA A 238 6.14 0.42 -10.81
N ARG A 239 7.32 0.10 -11.38
CA ARG A 239 7.72 -1.28 -11.63
C ARG A 239 8.11 -2.03 -10.34
N LEU A 240 8.52 -1.32 -9.30
CA LEU A 240 8.86 -1.88 -7.99
C LEU A 240 7.62 -2.13 -7.10
N GLN A 241 6.44 -1.71 -7.52
CA GLN A 241 5.16 -1.88 -6.81
C GLN A 241 4.24 -2.90 -7.48
#